data_e6f97244b9d81700222d11478b54ace9
#
_entry.id   e6f97244b9d81700222d11478b54ace9
#
_cell.length_a   1.000
_cell.length_b   1.000
_cell.length_c   1.000
_cell.angle_alpha   90.00
_cell.angle_beta   90.00
_cell.angle_gamma   90.00
#
_symmetry.space_group_name_H-M   'P 1'
#
loop_
_entity.id
_entity.type
_entity.pdbx_description
1 polymer ?
#
loop_
_entity_poly.entity_id
_entity_poly.type
_entity_poly.pdbx_seq_one_letter_code
_entity_poly.pdbx_strand_id
1 'polypeptide(L)'
;MSQQAVTPPPQTQARTLSRVRQFYVLTKPRVVQLIVFCAVIGMLLAEPGWPDWGLVLPASLGIWLVAAAAAAFNCLVEQKIDARMARTAWRPTARGELTDLHTLGFSAVLCLLGSALLYRFVNPLTMWLTFATFVGYAVVYTVVLKPLTPQNIVIGGASGAMPPLLGWAAMRGEVGPEALMLFLIIFLWTPPHFWALALYRVEDYRKSGLPMLPVTHGSEFTRLQILLYTLVLFAATLLPFVYGMSGMLYAAAALVLGATFTGYAWALWREYSDQLARKTFRFSILYLALLFAALLLDHYLGPLL
;
A
#
# COMPACT_ATOMS: atom_id res chain seq x y z
N MET A 1 41.41 -47.93 1.07
CA MET A 1 40.41 -46.97 0.52
C MET A 1 40.03 -46.02 1.63
N SER A 2 40.64 -44.85 1.64
CA SER A 2 40.46 -43.83 2.69
C SER A 2 39.19 -43.00 2.34
N GLN A 3 38.20 -43.04 3.22
CA GLN A 3 37.03 -42.13 3.13
C GLN A 3 37.46 -40.72 3.52
N GLN A 4 37.51 -39.82 2.53
CA GLN A 4 37.65 -38.38 2.80
C GLN A 4 36.33 -37.88 3.41
N ALA A 5 36.40 -37.41 4.65
CA ALA A 5 35.30 -36.74 5.32
C ALA A 5 35.05 -35.40 4.61
N VAL A 6 33.86 -35.27 3.98
CA VAL A 6 33.37 -34.03 3.38
C VAL A 6 33.01 -33.07 4.52
N THR A 7 33.83 -32.07 4.75
CA THR A 7 33.54 -30.97 5.67
C THR A 7 32.31 -30.18 5.13
N PRO A 8 31.26 -29.96 5.94
CA PRO A 8 30.15 -29.14 5.50
C PRO A 8 30.61 -27.69 5.26
N PRO A 9 30.05 -26.98 4.27
CA PRO A 9 30.42 -25.62 3.97
C PRO A 9 30.15 -24.72 5.19
N PRO A 10 30.98 -23.67 5.40
CA PRO A 10 30.85 -22.77 6.54
C PRO A 10 29.46 -22.12 6.50
N GLN A 11 28.66 -22.33 7.54
CA GLN A 11 27.42 -21.62 7.77
C GLN A 11 27.78 -20.14 7.90
N THR A 12 27.41 -19.36 6.91
CA THR A 12 27.51 -17.90 6.93
C THR A 12 26.67 -17.43 8.12
N GLN A 13 27.29 -17.10 9.23
CA GLN A 13 26.63 -16.54 10.41
C GLN A 13 25.94 -15.24 9.95
N ALA A 14 24.64 -15.29 9.81
CA ALA A 14 23.83 -14.13 9.48
C ALA A 14 24.06 -13.07 10.58
N ARG A 15 24.71 -11.97 10.21
CA ARG A 15 25.07 -10.86 11.09
C ARG A 15 23.83 -10.39 11.84
N THR A 16 23.77 -10.59 13.14
CA THR A 16 22.67 -10.11 13.99
C THR A 16 22.58 -8.59 13.88
N LEU A 17 21.39 -8.09 13.55
CA LEU A 17 21.13 -6.66 13.46
C LEU A 17 21.24 -6.03 14.87
N SER A 18 21.72 -4.79 14.97
CA SER A 18 21.63 -4.03 16.22
C SER A 18 20.16 -3.85 16.65
N ARG A 19 19.88 -3.73 17.94
CA ARG A 19 18.51 -3.57 18.48
C ARG A 19 17.74 -2.44 17.80
N VAL A 20 18.36 -1.28 17.62
CA VAL A 20 17.76 -0.14 16.94
C VAL A 20 17.37 -0.50 15.51
N ARG A 21 18.25 -1.19 14.78
CA ARG A 21 17.98 -1.62 13.41
C ARG A 21 16.90 -2.69 13.34
N GLN A 22 16.76 -3.57 14.34
CA GLN A 22 15.67 -4.54 14.43
C GLN A 22 14.31 -3.83 14.48
N PHE A 23 14.15 -2.85 15.38
CA PHE A 23 12.92 -2.06 15.48
C PHE A 23 12.65 -1.22 14.22
N TYR A 24 13.69 -0.58 13.66
CA TYR A 24 13.54 0.19 12.41
C TYR A 24 13.02 -0.67 11.25
N VAL A 25 13.49 -1.90 11.12
CA VAL A 25 13.04 -2.85 10.08
C VAL A 25 11.56 -3.19 10.23
N LEU A 26 11.02 -3.29 11.47
CA LEU A 26 9.60 -3.56 11.71
C LEU A 26 8.69 -2.47 11.16
N THR A 27 9.15 -1.22 11.10
CA THR A 27 8.37 -0.10 10.56
C THR A 27 8.16 -0.17 9.04
N LYS A 28 8.82 -1.11 8.34
CA LYS A 28 8.76 -1.23 6.86
C LYS A 28 8.98 0.11 6.15
N PRO A 29 10.11 0.80 6.37
CA PRO A 29 10.29 2.22 6.03
C PRO A 29 9.97 2.54 4.57
N ARG A 30 10.28 1.67 3.61
CA ARG A 30 9.98 1.88 2.19
C ARG A 30 8.48 1.96 1.91
N VAL A 31 7.68 1.13 2.60
CA VAL A 31 6.22 1.12 2.43
C VAL A 31 5.62 2.34 3.12
N VAL A 32 6.06 2.64 4.35
CA VAL A 32 5.55 3.78 5.11
C VAL A 32 5.91 5.12 4.46
N GLN A 33 7.09 5.25 3.85
CA GLN A 33 7.45 6.42 3.05
C GLN A 33 6.49 6.63 1.86
N LEU A 34 6.08 5.56 1.19
CA LEU A 34 5.10 5.66 0.10
C LEU A 34 3.71 6.07 0.62
N ILE A 35 3.29 5.56 1.77
CA ILE A 35 2.05 5.97 2.45
C ILE A 35 2.07 7.47 2.73
N VAL A 36 3.14 7.97 3.35
CA VAL A 36 3.30 9.40 3.67
C VAL A 36 3.35 10.25 2.38
N PHE A 37 4.05 9.78 1.36
CA PHE A 37 4.09 10.46 0.06
C PHE A 37 2.68 10.63 -0.53
N CYS A 38 1.85 9.59 -0.51
CA CYS A 38 0.45 9.69 -0.96
C CYS A 38 -0.38 10.64 -0.08
N ALA A 39 -0.14 10.66 1.24
CA ALA A 39 -0.80 11.59 2.15
C ALA A 39 -0.38 13.05 1.84
N VAL A 40 0.90 13.31 1.60
CA VAL A 40 1.39 14.64 1.20
C VAL A 40 0.76 15.08 -0.13
N ILE A 41 0.60 14.19 -1.10
CA ILE A 41 -0.14 14.55 -2.33
C ILE A 41 -1.56 14.98 -2.01
N GLY A 42 -2.26 14.26 -1.11
CA GLY A 42 -3.60 14.67 -0.66
C GLY A 42 -3.61 16.03 0.02
N MET A 43 -2.58 16.36 0.81
CA MET A 43 -2.41 17.68 1.44
C MET A 43 -2.20 18.78 0.39
N LEU A 44 -1.36 18.52 -0.61
CA LEU A 44 -1.07 19.46 -1.70
C LEU A 44 -2.29 19.74 -2.56
N LEU A 45 -3.13 18.73 -2.83
CA LEU A 45 -4.34 18.88 -3.64
C LEU A 45 -5.52 19.49 -2.86
N ALA A 46 -5.46 19.50 -1.54
CA ALA A 46 -6.52 20.04 -0.70
C ALA A 46 -6.58 21.58 -0.69
N GLU A 47 -5.46 22.25 -0.96
CA GLU A 47 -5.36 23.71 -0.90
C GLU A 47 -5.14 24.30 -2.29
N PRO A 48 -5.79 25.42 -2.64
CA PRO A 48 -5.68 26.03 -3.97
C PRO A 48 -4.29 26.62 -4.28
N GLY A 49 -3.41 26.67 -3.29
CA GLY A 49 -2.04 27.15 -3.41
C GLY A 49 -1.06 26.28 -2.62
N TRP A 50 0.06 26.87 -2.18
CA TRP A 50 1.00 26.13 -1.34
C TRP A 50 0.39 25.85 0.03
N PRO A 51 0.49 24.59 0.54
CA PRO A 51 -0.09 24.23 1.81
C PRO A 51 0.64 24.87 2.99
N ASP A 52 -0.05 24.98 4.12
CA ASP A 52 0.59 25.36 5.38
C ASP A 52 1.54 24.25 5.87
N TRP A 53 2.84 24.52 5.75
CA TRP A 53 3.88 23.60 6.19
C TRP A 53 3.86 23.36 7.70
N GLY A 54 3.27 24.28 8.47
CA GLY A 54 3.01 24.09 9.90
C GLY A 54 2.03 22.96 10.20
N LEU A 55 1.14 22.62 9.25
CA LEU A 55 0.24 21.47 9.31
C LEU A 55 0.81 20.25 8.59
N VAL A 56 1.44 20.41 7.44
CA VAL A 56 2.00 19.32 6.63
C VAL A 56 3.01 18.48 7.42
N LEU A 57 3.92 19.14 8.14
CA LEU A 57 4.97 18.44 8.88
C LEU A 57 4.43 17.57 10.02
N PRO A 58 3.62 18.09 10.97
CA PRO A 58 3.06 17.26 12.03
C PRO A 58 2.07 16.20 11.51
N ALA A 59 1.29 16.50 10.47
CA ALA A 59 0.41 15.51 9.84
C ALA A 59 1.20 14.36 9.22
N SER A 60 2.23 14.67 8.45
CA SER A 60 3.11 13.66 7.85
C SER A 60 3.80 12.80 8.90
N LEU A 61 4.32 13.39 9.97
CA LEU A 61 4.97 12.67 11.06
C LEU A 61 3.98 11.79 11.82
N GLY A 62 2.79 12.31 12.14
CA GLY A 62 1.76 11.56 12.85
C GLY A 62 1.25 10.37 12.05
N ILE A 63 0.94 10.57 10.76
CA ILE A 63 0.55 9.50 9.84
C ILE A 63 1.68 8.47 9.71
N TRP A 64 2.94 8.92 9.59
CA TRP A 64 4.10 8.05 9.55
C TRP A 64 4.21 7.15 10.79
N LEU A 65 4.08 7.72 11.98
CA LEU A 65 4.16 6.99 13.26
C LEU A 65 3.08 5.92 13.37
N VAL A 66 1.82 6.25 13.06
CA VAL A 66 0.70 5.29 13.10
C VAL A 66 0.83 4.22 12.02
N ALA A 67 1.28 4.57 10.82
CA ALA A 67 1.54 3.60 9.75
C ALA A 67 2.71 2.66 10.12
N ALA A 68 3.75 3.18 10.75
CA ALA A 68 4.87 2.39 11.28
C ALA A 68 4.42 1.44 12.40
N ALA A 69 3.52 1.89 13.28
CA ALA A 69 2.89 1.05 14.29
C ALA A 69 2.13 -0.12 13.65
N ALA A 70 1.31 0.17 12.63
CA ALA A 70 0.56 -0.85 11.90
C ALA A 70 1.48 -1.86 11.20
N ALA A 71 2.60 -1.40 10.64
CA ALA A 71 3.60 -2.26 10.02
C ALA A 71 4.30 -3.17 11.05
N ALA A 72 4.62 -2.66 12.24
CA ALA A 72 5.24 -3.44 13.33
C ALA A 72 4.25 -4.49 13.86
N PHE A 73 2.99 -4.12 14.08
CA PHE A 73 1.94 -5.06 14.49
C PHE A 73 1.71 -6.16 13.45
N ASN A 74 1.70 -5.81 12.17
CA ASN A 74 1.61 -6.80 11.10
C ASN A 74 2.78 -7.79 11.12
N CYS A 75 4.03 -7.33 11.40
CA CYS A 75 5.18 -8.23 11.54
C CYS A 75 5.03 -9.19 12.74
N LEU A 76 4.39 -8.74 13.82
CA LEU A 76 4.08 -9.60 14.97
C LEU A 76 3.09 -10.71 14.61
N VAL A 77 1.97 -10.34 13.99
CA VAL A 77 0.92 -11.31 13.64
C VAL A 77 1.41 -12.32 12.59
N GLU A 78 2.18 -11.85 11.62
CA GLU A 78 2.62 -12.67 10.48
C GLU A 78 3.93 -13.45 10.73
N GLN A 79 4.54 -13.40 11.92
CA GLN A 79 5.87 -13.98 12.18
C GLN A 79 6.01 -15.45 11.74
N LYS A 80 4.97 -16.30 11.95
CA LYS A 80 4.96 -17.70 11.53
C LYS A 80 4.88 -17.87 10.01
N ILE A 81 4.13 -17.01 9.34
CA ILE A 81 3.99 -17.00 7.88
C ILE A 81 5.29 -16.46 7.27
N ASP A 82 5.81 -15.36 7.82
CA ASP A 82 7.05 -14.73 7.38
C ASP A 82 8.25 -15.69 7.45
N ALA A 83 8.31 -16.54 8.46
CA ALA A 83 9.36 -17.56 8.59
C ALA A 83 9.35 -18.62 7.46
N ARG A 84 8.19 -18.86 6.83
CA ARG A 84 8.04 -19.80 5.72
C ARG A 84 8.28 -19.17 4.34
N MET A 85 8.36 -17.84 4.25
CA MET A 85 8.53 -17.12 2.99
C MET A 85 9.97 -16.62 2.85
N ALA A 86 10.69 -17.03 1.80
CA ALA A 86 12.09 -16.64 1.56
C ALA A 86 12.32 -15.11 1.59
N ARG A 87 11.31 -14.33 1.15
CA ARG A 87 11.36 -12.87 1.12
C ARG A 87 11.34 -12.22 2.51
N THR A 88 10.75 -12.88 3.52
CA THR A 88 10.46 -12.28 4.84
C THR A 88 11.04 -13.06 6.02
N ALA A 89 11.60 -14.25 5.78
CA ALA A 89 12.22 -15.10 6.81
C ALA A 89 13.38 -14.43 7.57
N TRP A 90 13.98 -13.38 6.99
CA TRP A 90 15.05 -12.60 7.60
C TRP A 90 14.56 -11.56 8.64
N ARG A 91 13.23 -11.33 8.75
CA ARG A 91 12.66 -10.35 9.70
C ARG A 91 12.97 -10.74 11.14
N PRO A 92 13.27 -9.75 12.02
CA PRO A 92 13.59 -10.02 13.42
C PRO A 92 12.53 -10.81 14.19
N THR A 93 11.24 -10.55 13.92
CA THR A 93 10.11 -11.30 14.50
C THR A 93 10.04 -12.74 14.00
N ALA A 94 10.25 -12.97 12.70
CA ALA A 94 10.26 -14.30 12.11
C ALA A 94 11.43 -15.16 12.60
N ARG A 95 12.54 -14.52 13.01
CA ARG A 95 13.74 -15.17 13.56
C ARG A 95 13.73 -15.30 15.09
N GLY A 96 12.69 -14.80 15.77
CA GLY A 96 12.62 -14.79 17.23
C GLY A 96 13.62 -13.85 17.93
N GLU A 97 14.21 -12.89 17.19
CA GLU A 97 15.16 -11.90 17.74
C GLU A 97 14.49 -10.83 18.60
N LEU A 98 13.19 -10.60 18.35
CA LEU A 98 12.32 -9.72 19.14
C LEU A 98 11.14 -10.52 19.70
N THR A 99 10.85 -10.32 20.99
CA THR A 99 9.68 -10.94 21.62
C THR A 99 8.39 -10.27 21.20
N ASP A 100 7.28 -10.97 21.37
CA ASP A 100 5.94 -10.44 21.09
C ASP A 100 5.66 -9.18 21.91
N LEU A 101 6.06 -9.18 23.20
CA LEU A 101 5.88 -8.04 24.09
C LEU A 101 6.67 -6.80 23.66
N HIS A 102 7.92 -6.98 23.22
CA HIS A 102 8.74 -5.88 22.69
C HIS A 102 8.11 -5.29 21.42
N THR A 103 7.63 -6.14 20.51
CA THR A 103 7.04 -5.71 19.24
C THR A 103 5.70 -5.03 19.48
N LEU A 104 4.85 -5.58 20.34
CA LEU A 104 3.56 -5.00 20.72
C LEU A 104 3.74 -3.65 21.42
N GLY A 105 4.64 -3.59 22.41
CA GLY A 105 4.96 -2.35 23.13
C GLY A 105 5.47 -1.25 22.21
N PHE A 106 6.38 -1.60 21.27
CA PHE A 106 6.88 -0.67 20.26
C PHE A 106 5.75 -0.16 19.36
N SER A 107 4.89 -1.05 18.84
CA SER A 107 3.73 -0.67 18.04
C SER A 107 2.77 0.25 18.81
N ALA A 108 2.46 -0.08 20.07
CA ALA A 108 1.57 0.73 20.91
C ALA A 108 2.14 2.14 21.16
N VAL A 109 3.42 2.26 21.48
CA VAL A 109 4.09 3.56 21.68
C VAL A 109 4.04 4.41 20.41
N LEU A 110 4.36 3.85 19.25
CA LEU A 110 4.29 4.58 17.99
C LEU A 110 2.86 5.04 17.67
N CYS A 111 1.86 4.17 17.90
CA CYS A 111 0.46 4.50 17.66
C CYS A 111 -0.02 5.63 18.58
N LEU A 112 0.29 5.57 19.88
CA LEU A 112 -0.07 6.59 20.85
C LEU A 112 0.60 7.93 20.55
N LEU A 113 1.89 7.94 20.27
CA LEU A 113 2.63 9.17 19.92
C LEU A 113 2.09 9.81 18.64
N GLY A 114 1.87 9.00 17.58
CA GLY A 114 1.32 9.50 16.32
C GLY A 114 -0.10 10.04 16.49
N SER A 115 -0.96 9.33 17.21
CA SER A 115 -2.33 9.79 17.49
C SER A 115 -2.36 11.07 18.34
N ALA A 116 -1.53 11.16 19.38
CA ALA A 116 -1.42 12.35 20.22
C ALA A 116 -0.93 13.56 19.41
N LEU A 117 0.04 13.35 18.53
CA LEU A 117 0.58 14.39 17.63
C LEU A 117 -0.52 14.90 16.68
N LEU A 118 -1.24 13.99 16.03
CA LEU A 118 -2.35 14.36 15.13
C LEU A 118 -3.46 15.09 15.86
N TYR A 119 -3.84 14.61 17.03
CA TYR A 119 -4.89 15.25 17.85
C TYR A 119 -4.51 16.66 18.28
N ARG A 120 -3.24 16.87 18.73
CA ARG A 120 -2.79 18.14 19.33
C ARG A 120 -2.41 19.20 18.30
N PHE A 121 -1.84 18.80 17.16
CA PHE A 121 -1.21 19.71 16.19
C PHE A 121 -1.86 19.74 14.82
N VAL A 122 -2.81 18.84 14.55
CA VAL A 122 -3.55 18.81 13.29
C VAL A 122 -5.04 18.97 13.55
N ASN A 123 -5.80 17.89 13.66
CA ASN A 123 -7.21 17.94 14.04
C ASN A 123 -7.69 16.54 14.51
N PRO A 124 -8.79 16.48 15.30
CA PRO A 124 -9.34 15.22 15.79
C PRO A 124 -9.83 14.28 14.69
N LEU A 125 -10.36 14.81 13.59
CA LEU A 125 -10.86 13.99 12.47
C LEU A 125 -9.74 13.17 11.85
N THR A 126 -8.61 13.80 11.50
CA THR A 126 -7.43 13.13 10.94
C THR A 126 -6.89 12.08 11.91
N MET A 127 -6.84 12.38 13.20
CA MET A 127 -6.43 11.41 14.23
C MET A 127 -7.34 10.18 14.21
N TRP A 128 -8.66 10.35 14.27
CA TRP A 128 -9.61 9.23 14.28
C TRP A 128 -9.60 8.42 12.99
N LEU A 129 -9.52 9.07 11.84
CA LEU A 129 -9.41 8.38 10.55
C LEU A 129 -8.10 7.60 10.43
N THR A 130 -6.98 8.15 10.90
CA THR A 130 -5.68 7.47 10.90
C THR A 130 -5.69 6.27 11.86
N PHE A 131 -6.27 6.42 13.05
CA PHE A 131 -6.44 5.33 14.02
C PHE A 131 -7.38 4.25 13.48
N ALA A 132 -8.51 4.62 12.88
CA ALA A 132 -9.41 3.67 12.21
C ALA A 132 -8.70 2.91 11.08
N THR A 133 -7.84 3.58 10.32
CA THR A 133 -7.01 2.95 9.29
C THR A 133 -6.02 1.96 9.89
N PHE A 134 -5.40 2.28 11.04
CA PHE A 134 -4.56 1.35 11.79
C PHE A 134 -5.35 0.10 12.19
N VAL A 135 -6.53 0.24 12.81
CA VAL A 135 -7.38 -0.88 13.20
C VAL A 135 -7.80 -1.70 11.97
N GLY A 136 -8.22 -1.03 10.89
CA GLY A 136 -8.60 -1.66 9.63
C GLY A 136 -7.47 -2.52 9.03
N TYR A 137 -6.26 -2.01 9.02
CA TYR A 137 -5.11 -2.74 8.48
C TYR A 137 -4.55 -3.78 9.46
N ALA A 138 -4.29 -3.39 10.70
CA ALA A 138 -3.60 -4.23 11.67
C ALA A 138 -4.50 -5.37 12.19
N VAL A 139 -5.77 -5.09 12.43
CA VAL A 139 -6.71 -6.07 12.99
C VAL A 139 -7.57 -6.67 11.88
N VAL A 140 -8.41 -5.86 11.22
CA VAL A 140 -9.40 -6.39 10.26
C VAL A 140 -8.72 -7.09 9.09
N TYR A 141 -7.76 -6.43 8.42
CA TYR A 141 -7.08 -7.05 7.28
C TYR A 141 -6.12 -8.15 7.72
N THR A 142 -5.17 -7.85 8.61
CA THR A 142 -4.05 -8.78 8.89
C THR A 142 -4.51 -10.01 9.67
N VAL A 143 -5.35 -9.83 10.71
CA VAL A 143 -5.77 -10.93 11.58
C VAL A 143 -6.95 -11.70 11.00
N VAL A 144 -7.94 -10.99 10.42
CA VAL A 144 -9.22 -11.59 10.02
C VAL A 144 -9.24 -11.92 8.53
N LEU A 145 -9.14 -10.91 7.66
CA LEU A 145 -9.42 -11.10 6.23
C LEU A 145 -8.34 -11.92 5.51
N LYS A 146 -7.08 -11.64 5.80
CA LYS A 146 -5.95 -12.22 5.05
C LYS A 146 -5.90 -13.76 5.11
N PRO A 147 -6.15 -14.42 6.24
CA PRO A 147 -6.20 -15.87 6.29
C PRO A 147 -7.53 -16.47 5.85
N LEU A 148 -8.64 -15.72 5.85
CA LEU A 148 -9.99 -16.26 5.70
C LEU A 148 -10.57 -16.14 4.30
N THR A 149 -10.16 -15.16 3.50
CA THR A 149 -10.86 -14.88 2.24
C THR A 149 -9.93 -14.43 1.12
N PRO A 150 -10.19 -14.86 -0.14
CA PRO A 150 -9.50 -14.34 -1.33
C PRO A 150 -9.82 -12.87 -1.62
N GLN A 151 -10.90 -12.33 -1.02
CA GLN A 151 -11.26 -10.91 -1.11
C GLN A 151 -10.43 -10.00 -0.18
N ASN A 152 -9.45 -10.58 0.52
CA ASN A 152 -8.57 -9.83 1.43
C ASN A 152 -7.89 -8.64 0.74
N ILE A 153 -7.52 -8.77 -0.53
CA ILE A 153 -6.90 -7.69 -1.32
C ILE A 153 -7.89 -6.55 -1.58
N VAL A 154 -9.16 -6.87 -1.92
CA VAL A 154 -10.18 -5.87 -2.18
C VAL A 154 -10.53 -5.11 -0.89
N ILE A 155 -10.99 -5.83 0.13
CA ILE A 155 -11.47 -5.21 1.38
C ILE A 155 -10.31 -4.55 2.13
N GLY A 156 -9.18 -5.25 2.25
CA GLY A 156 -7.97 -4.73 2.90
C GLY A 156 -7.32 -3.57 2.14
N GLY A 157 -7.56 -3.49 0.81
CA GLY A 157 -7.14 -2.39 -0.05
C GLY A 157 -7.68 -1.04 0.40
N ALA A 158 -8.82 -1.01 1.10
CA ALA A 158 -9.36 0.23 1.66
C ALA A 158 -8.37 0.93 2.61
N SER A 159 -7.70 0.18 3.50
CA SER A 159 -6.69 0.78 4.38
C SER A 159 -5.48 1.34 3.61
N GLY A 160 -5.08 0.67 2.51
CA GLY A 160 -4.02 1.16 1.62
C GLY A 160 -4.40 2.38 0.79
N ALA A 161 -5.70 2.63 0.60
CA ALA A 161 -6.23 3.76 -0.17
C ALA A 161 -6.47 5.02 0.68
N MET A 162 -6.43 4.91 2.01
CA MET A 162 -6.67 6.02 2.94
C MET A 162 -5.66 7.17 2.86
N PRO A 163 -4.37 6.99 2.56
CA PRO A 163 -3.37 8.04 2.74
C PRO A 163 -3.72 9.40 2.12
N PRO A 164 -4.11 9.54 0.84
CA PRO A 164 -4.45 10.86 0.31
C PRO A 164 -5.70 11.47 0.96
N LEU A 165 -6.67 10.66 1.37
CA LEU A 165 -7.83 11.13 2.13
C LEU A 165 -7.42 11.65 3.52
N LEU A 166 -6.47 10.97 4.19
CA LEU A 166 -5.93 11.43 5.47
C LEU A 166 -5.19 12.76 5.31
N GLY A 167 -4.42 12.90 4.22
CA GLY A 167 -3.76 14.15 3.87
C GLY A 167 -4.75 15.29 3.63
N TRP A 168 -5.80 15.03 2.87
CA TRP A 168 -6.90 15.98 2.64
C TRP A 168 -7.56 16.41 3.96
N ALA A 169 -7.96 15.44 4.78
CA ALA A 169 -8.58 15.71 6.07
C ALA A 169 -7.67 16.49 7.04
N ALA A 170 -6.35 16.31 6.92
CA ALA A 170 -5.39 17.06 7.73
C ALA A 170 -5.40 18.55 7.42
N MET A 171 -5.58 18.94 6.14
CA MET A 171 -5.60 20.33 5.71
C MET A 171 -6.97 20.96 5.88
N ARG A 172 -8.04 20.24 5.47
CA ARG A 172 -9.41 20.80 5.41
C ARG A 172 -10.22 20.60 6.69
N GLY A 173 -9.85 19.68 7.56
CA GLY A 173 -10.65 19.29 8.72
C GLY A 173 -11.96 18.56 8.38
N GLU A 174 -12.14 18.17 7.13
CA GLU A 174 -13.32 17.47 6.61
C GLU A 174 -12.94 16.47 5.51
N VAL A 175 -13.88 15.58 5.16
CA VAL A 175 -13.75 14.64 4.04
C VAL A 175 -14.76 15.03 2.96
N GLY A 176 -14.28 15.74 1.94
CA GLY A 176 -15.08 16.12 0.78
C GLY A 176 -15.11 15.03 -0.32
N PRO A 177 -15.93 15.24 -1.37
CA PRO A 177 -15.97 14.36 -2.54
C PRO A 177 -14.60 14.16 -3.20
N GLU A 178 -13.75 15.18 -3.22
CA GLU A 178 -12.41 15.14 -3.79
C GLU A 178 -11.52 14.13 -3.06
N ALA A 179 -11.53 14.15 -1.73
CA ALA A 179 -10.82 13.18 -0.91
C ALA A 179 -11.30 11.75 -1.18
N LEU A 180 -12.62 11.57 -1.35
CA LEU A 180 -13.21 10.27 -1.68
C LEU A 180 -12.84 9.80 -3.08
N MET A 181 -12.70 10.70 -4.06
CA MET A 181 -12.22 10.33 -5.40
C MET A 181 -10.77 9.87 -5.37
N LEU A 182 -9.88 10.54 -4.63
CA LEU A 182 -8.49 10.12 -4.45
C LEU A 182 -8.40 8.74 -3.78
N PHE A 183 -9.20 8.52 -2.74
CA PHE A 183 -9.34 7.21 -2.10
C PHE A 183 -9.83 6.16 -3.10
N LEU A 184 -10.90 6.43 -3.85
CA LEU A 184 -11.52 5.50 -4.79
C LEU A 184 -10.55 5.05 -5.89
N ILE A 185 -9.73 5.96 -6.42
CA ILE A 185 -8.72 5.65 -7.43
C ILE A 185 -7.72 4.61 -6.89
N ILE A 186 -7.16 4.82 -5.71
CA ILE A 186 -6.18 3.87 -5.12
C ILE A 186 -6.88 2.57 -4.71
N PHE A 187 -8.10 2.65 -4.20
CA PHE A 187 -8.88 1.47 -3.82
C PHE A 187 -9.13 0.55 -5.01
N LEU A 188 -9.59 1.10 -6.14
CA LEU A 188 -9.84 0.33 -7.36
C LEU A 188 -8.56 -0.10 -8.08
N TRP A 189 -7.45 0.64 -7.90
CA TRP A 189 -6.14 0.27 -8.43
C TRP A 189 -5.53 -0.93 -7.70
N THR A 190 -5.83 -1.10 -6.42
CA THR A 190 -5.21 -2.13 -5.57
C THR A 190 -5.44 -3.56 -6.08
N PRO A 191 -6.66 -4.00 -6.45
CA PRO A 191 -6.88 -5.36 -6.93
C PRO A 191 -6.12 -5.71 -8.21
N PRO A 192 -6.22 -4.96 -9.33
CA PRO A 192 -5.50 -5.30 -10.55
C PRO A 192 -3.97 -5.28 -10.38
N HIS A 193 -3.45 -4.37 -9.53
CA HIS A 193 -2.04 -4.32 -9.18
C HIS A 193 -1.60 -5.60 -8.45
N PHE A 194 -2.24 -5.94 -7.34
CA PHE A 194 -1.85 -7.09 -6.52
C PHE A 194 -2.13 -8.43 -7.19
N TRP A 195 -3.22 -8.57 -7.92
CA TRP A 195 -3.52 -9.82 -8.60
C TRP A 195 -2.58 -10.09 -9.77
N ALA A 196 -2.11 -9.04 -10.48
CA ALA A 196 -1.06 -9.20 -11.47
C ALA A 196 0.24 -9.74 -10.84
N LEU A 197 0.62 -9.26 -9.64
CA LEU A 197 1.73 -9.82 -8.85
C LEU A 197 1.46 -11.27 -8.42
N ALA A 198 0.25 -11.56 -7.94
CA ALA A 198 -0.12 -12.85 -7.40
C ALA A 198 -0.12 -13.95 -8.47
N LEU A 199 -0.44 -13.63 -9.73
CA LEU A 199 -0.42 -14.56 -10.84
C LEU A 199 0.96 -15.20 -11.05
N TYR A 200 2.02 -14.40 -11.16
CA TYR A 200 3.37 -14.95 -11.40
C TYR A 200 4.09 -15.38 -10.10
N ARG A 201 3.43 -15.23 -8.94
CA ARG A 201 3.89 -15.70 -7.63
C ARG A 201 2.94 -16.71 -6.99
N VAL A 202 2.11 -17.34 -7.80
CA VAL A 202 1.05 -18.26 -7.29
C VAL A 202 1.62 -19.38 -6.43
N GLU A 203 2.79 -19.92 -6.80
CA GLU A 203 3.43 -21.01 -6.04
C GLU A 203 3.92 -20.54 -4.65
N ASP A 204 4.45 -19.32 -4.54
CA ASP A 204 4.87 -18.75 -3.24
C ASP A 204 3.66 -18.60 -2.30
N TYR A 205 2.51 -18.14 -2.84
CA TYR A 205 1.28 -18.01 -2.06
C TYR A 205 0.68 -19.36 -1.70
N ARG A 206 0.71 -20.35 -2.60
CA ARG A 206 0.25 -21.70 -2.32
C ARG A 206 1.05 -22.33 -1.18
N LYS A 207 2.38 -22.21 -1.18
CA LYS A 207 3.26 -22.71 -0.12
C LYS A 207 3.03 -22.02 1.23
N SER A 208 2.63 -20.75 1.21
CA SER A 208 2.35 -19.99 2.44
C SER A 208 0.98 -20.30 3.05
N GLY A 209 0.08 -20.98 2.32
CA GLY A 209 -1.29 -21.27 2.74
C GLY A 209 -2.23 -20.07 2.70
N LEU A 210 -1.82 -18.96 2.06
CA LEU A 210 -2.67 -17.77 1.92
C LEU A 210 -3.69 -17.96 0.78
N PRO A 211 -4.98 -17.70 1.01
CA PRO A 211 -6.04 -17.89 0.02
C PRO A 211 -6.09 -16.73 -0.99
N MET A 212 -5.01 -16.53 -1.75
CA MET A 212 -5.00 -15.51 -2.79
C MET A 212 -5.86 -15.92 -3.97
N LEU A 213 -6.47 -14.95 -4.66
CA LEU A 213 -7.44 -15.20 -5.74
C LEU A 213 -6.94 -16.23 -6.78
N PRO A 214 -5.71 -16.15 -7.33
CA PRO A 214 -5.25 -17.16 -8.28
C PRO A 214 -5.00 -18.55 -7.66
N VAL A 215 -4.83 -18.65 -6.33
CA VAL A 215 -4.70 -19.93 -5.61
C VAL A 215 -6.05 -20.62 -5.46
N THR A 216 -7.10 -19.83 -5.15
CA THR A 216 -8.44 -20.34 -4.82
C THR A 216 -9.35 -20.48 -6.03
N HIS A 217 -9.29 -19.55 -6.98
CA HIS A 217 -10.19 -19.49 -8.15
C HIS A 217 -9.47 -19.64 -9.50
N GLY A 218 -8.15 -19.87 -9.46
CA GLY A 218 -7.36 -20.09 -10.67
C GLY A 218 -6.97 -18.83 -11.43
N SER A 219 -6.10 -19.01 -12.41
CA SER A 219 -5.51 -17.92 -13.21
C SER A 219 -6.55 -17.24 -14.11
N GLU A 220 -7.42 -18.01 -14.74
CA GLU A 220 -8.40 -17.48 -15.72
C GLU A 220 -9.38 -16.51 -15.06
N PHE A 221 -9.99 -16.91 -13.95
CA PHE A 221 -10.89 -16.04 -13.19
C PHE A 221 -10.16 -14.78 -12.70
N THR A 222 -8.92 -14.94 -12.19
CA THR A 222 -8.12 -13.80 -11.71
C THR A 222 -7.83 -12.79 -12.83
N ARG A 223 -7.50 -13.25 -14.04
CA ARG A 223 -7.26 -12.39 -15.21
C ARG A 223 -8.51 -11.61 -15.63
N LEU A 224 -9.68 -12.26 -15.59
CA LEU A 224 -10.95 -11.59 -15.84
C LEU A 224 -11.20 -10.48 -14.79
N GLN A 225 -10.99 -10.78 -13.51
CA GLN A 225 -11.15 -9.80 -12.44
C GLN A 225 -10.18 -8.61 -12.59
N ILE A 226 -8.92 -8.85 -12.99
CA ILE A 226 -7.97 -7.78 -13.32
C ILE A 226 -8.54 -6.86 -14.38
N LEU A 227 -9.07 -7.41 -15.47
CA LEU A 227 -9.66 -6.62 -16.56
C LEU A 227 -10.86 -5.80 -16.07
N LEU A 228 -11.81 -6.43 -15.37
CA LEU A 228 -13.02 -5.75 -14.89
C LEU A 228 -12.68 -4.60 -13.93
N TYR A 229 -11.80 -4.84 -12.95
CA TYR A 229 -11.36 -3.78 -12.03
C TYR A 229 -10.58 -2.67 -12.73
N THR A 230 -9.80 -2.99 -13.78
CA THR A 230 -9.10 -1.97 -14.56
C THR A 230 -10.07 -1.08 -15.34
N LEU A 231 -11.16 -1.64 -15.88
CA LEU A 231 -12.20 -0.86 -16.56
C LEU A 231 -12.95 0.07 -15.57
N VAL A 232 -13.31 -0.44 -14.40
CA VAL A 232 -13.93 0.37 -13.34
C VAL A 232 -12.97 1.45 -12.83
N LEU A 233 -11.69 1.12 -12.65
CA LEU A 233 -10.65 2.08 -12.32
C LEU A 233 -10.55 3.18 -13.40
N PHE A 234 -10.52 2.81 -14.68
CA PHE A 234 -10.45 3.77 -15.77
C PHE A 234 -11.62 4.77 -15.71
N ALA A 235 -12.85 4.27 -15.53
CA ALA A 235 -14.02 5.15 -15.36
C ALA A 235 -13.87 6.06 -14.11
N ALA A 236 -13.42 5.52 -12.98
CA ALA A 236 -13.24 6.29 -11.75
C ALA A 236 -12.16 7.38 -11.87
N THR A 237 -11.10 7.15 -12.67
CA THR A 237 -10.06 8.18 -12.89
C THR A 237 -10.52 9.36 -13.72
N LEU A 238 -11.68 9.31 -14.35
CA LEU A 238 -12.25 10.47 -15.04
C LEU A 238 -13.11 11.34 -14.10
N LEU A 239 -13.47 10.84 -12.91
CA LEU A 239 -14.30 11.57 -11.95
C LEU A 239 -13.70 12.92 -11.52
N PRO A 240 -12.38 13.06 -11.23
CA PRO A 240 -11.81 14.36 -10.87
C PRO A 240 -12.03 15.43 -11.95
N PHE A 241 -11.97 15.06 -13.23
CA PHE A 241 -12.28 15.97 -14.34
C PHE A 241 -13.78 16.29 -14.42
N VAL A 242 -14.64 15.26 -14.35
CA VAL A 242 -16.10 15.44 -14.44
C VAL A 242 -16.65 16.28 -13.28
N TYR A 243 -16.06 16.12 -12.09
CA TYR A 243 -16.45 16.87 -10.90
C TYR A 243 -15.89 18.31 -10.89
N GLY A 244 -14.93 18.63 -11.76
CA GLY A 244 -14.28 19.95 -11.81
C GLY A 244 -13.12 20.12 -10.82
N MET A 245 -12.63 19.01 -10.22
CA MET A 245 -11.44 19.00 -9.37
C MET A 245 -10.15 19.22 -10.18
N SER A 246 -10.13 18.79 -11.45
CA SER A 246 -8.98 18.87 -12.35
C SER A 246 -9.41 19.21 -13.77
N GLY A 247 -8.51 19.82 -14.56
CA GLY A 247 -8.75 20.26 -15.91
C GLY A 247 -8.35 19.28 -17.02
N MET A 248 -8.15 19.83 -18.21
CA MET A 248 -7.90 19.06 -19.44
C MET A 248 -6.56 18.32 -19.45
N LEU A 249 -5.52 18.86 -18.79
CA LEU A 249 -4.21 18.22 -18.72
C LEU A 249 -4.31 16.88 -18.00
N TYR A 250 -4.99 16.88 -16.85
CA TYR A 250 -5.28 15.64 -16.13
C TYR A 250 -6.15 14.69 -16.94
N ALA A 251 -7.23 15.19 -17.55
CA ALA A 251 -8.14 14.35 -18.35
C ALA A 251 -7.42 13.63 -19.49
N ALA A 252 -6.55 14.33 -20.22
CA ALA A 252 -5.74 13.74 -21.28
C ALA A 252 -4.80 12.64 -20.73
N ALA A 253 -4.12 12.90 -19.62
CA ALA A 253 -3.28 11.92 -18.95
C ALA A 253 -4.08 10.70 -18.49
N ALA A 254 -5.24 10.90 -17.86
CA ALA A 254 -6.12 9.82 -17.38
C ALA A 254 -6.62 8.94 -18.53
N LEU A 255 -6.98 9.53 -19.67
CA LEU A 255 -7.39 8.79 -20.88
C LEU A 255 -6.25 7.94 -21.43
N VAL A 256 -5.07 8.52 -21.63
CA VAL A 256 -3.92 7.78 -22.18
C VAL A 256 -3.46 6.67 -21.24
N LEU A 257 -3.30 6.98 -19.96
CA LEU A 257 -2.84 6.01 -18.96
C LEU A 257 -3.89 4.91 -18.74
N GLY A 258 -5.18 5.27 -18.65
CA GLY A 258 -6.28 4.33 -18.45
C GLY A 258 -6.43 3.39 -19.65
N ALA A 259 -6.39 3.92 -20.88
CA ALA A 259 -6.42 3.10 -22.09
C ALA A 259 -5.22 2.13 -22.16
N THR A 260 -4.01 2.61 -21.82
CA THR A 260 -2.80 1.78 -21.81
C THR A 260 -2.89 0.67 -20.77
N PHE A 261 -3.35 0.97 -19.54
CA PHE A 261 -3.51 -0.06 -18.50
C PHE A 261 -4.58 -1.09 -18.87
N THR A 262 -5.70 -0.62 -19.45
CA THR A 262 -6.74 -1.50 -20.00
C THR A 262 -6.19 -2.40 -21.11
N GLY A 263 -5.34 -1.89 -21.99
CA GLY A 263 -4.66 -2.68 -23.00
C GLY A 263 -3.78 -3.80 -22.42
N TYR A 264 -2.99 -3.51 -21.37
CA TYR A 264 -2.25 -4.53 -20.63
C TYR A 264 -3.15 -5.57 -19.96
N ALA A 265 -4.24 -5.14 -19.32
CA ALA A 265 -5.19 -6.04 -18.66
C ALA A 265 -5.93 -6.91 -19.68
N TRP A 266 -6.33 -6.35 -20.82
CA TRP A 266 -6.95 -7.08 -21.94
C TRP A 266 -6.01 -8.12 -22.52
N ALA A 267 -4.74 -7.76 -22.82
CA ALA A 267 -3.75 -8.70 -23.33
C ALA A 267 -3.52 -9.85 -22.33
N LEU A 268 -3.41 -9.54 -21.03
CA LEU A 268 -3.25 -10.53 -19.96
C LEU A 268 -4.47 -11.46 -19.84
N TRP A 269 -5.68 -10.95 -20.04
CA TRP A 269 -6.90 -11.74 -20.05
C TRP A 269 -6.93 -12.70 -21.24
N ARG A 270 -6.57 -12.22 -22.43
CA ARG A 270 -6.57 -13.02 -23.67
C ARG A 270 -5.51 -14.14 -23.62
N GLU A 271 -4.31 -13.80 -23.26
CA GLU A 271 -3.17 -14.73 -23.26
C GLU A 271 -2.30 -14.52 -22.02
N TYR A 272 -2.14 -15.59 -21.24
CA TYR A 272 -1.33 -15.54 -20.04
C TYR A 272 0.14 -15.84 -20.32
N SER A 273 1.01 -14.98 -19.78
CA SER A 273 2.41 -15.31 -19.53
C SER A 273 2.90 -14.59 -18.27
N ASP A 274 3.85 -15.21 -17.56
CA ASP A 274 4.50 -14.59 -16.40
C ASP A 274 5.16 -13.25 -16.76
N GLN A 275 5.70 -13.15 -17.97
CA GLN A 275 6.32 -11.93 -18.46
C GLN A 275 5.29 -10.80 -18.61
N LEU A 276 4.11 -11.10 -19.16
CA LEU A 276 3.04 -10.13 -19.33
C LEU A 276 2.45 -9.73 -17.98
N ALA A 277 2.24 -10.67 -17.05
CA ALA A 277 1.80 -10.38 -15.69
C ALA A 277 2.79 -9.44 -14.96
N ARG A 278 4.11 -9.67 -15.09
CA ARG A 278 5.15 -8.77 -14.56
C ARG A 278 5.14 -7.39 -15.22
N LYS A 279 4.91 -7.29 -16.52
CA LYS A 279 4.79 -6.02 -17.25
C LYS A 279 3.55 -5.25 -16.75
N THR A 280 2.41 -5.92 -16.66
CA THR A 280 1.15 -5.34 -16.13
C THR A 280 1.34 -4.82 -14.70
N PHE A 281 1.96 -5.62 -13.81
CA PHE A 281 2.30 -5.20 -12.45
C PHE A 281 3.21 -3.97 -12.42
N ARG A 282 4.29 -3.95 -13.20
CA ARG A 282 5.21 -2.80 -13.27
C ARG A 282 4.53 -1.55 -13.84
N PHE A 283 3.74 -1.74 -14.89
CA PHE A 283 3.00 -0.63 -15.48
C PHE A 283 1.98 -0.05 -14.51
N SER A 284 1.30 -0.86 -13.69
CA SER A 284 0.35 -0.36 -12.70
C SER A 284 0.97 0.61 -11.69
N ILE A 285 2.25 0.40 -11.32
CA ILE A 285 3.00 1.32 -10.45
C ILE A 285 3.25 2.64 -11.18
N LEU A 286 3.74 2.57 -12.42
CA LEU A 286 3.99 3.75 -13.26
C LEU A 286 2.70 4.53 -13.52
N TYR A 287 1.61 3.79 -13.81
CA TYR A 287 0.26 4.35 -14.01
C TYR A 287 -0.16 5.23 -12.85
N LEU A 288 -0.11 4.71 -11.62
CA LEU A 288 -0.54 5.46 -10.44
C LEU A 288 0.36 6.68 -10.18
N ALA A 289 1.67 6.51 -10.32
CA ALA A 289 2.64 7.60 -10.16
C ALA A 289 2.41 8.74 -11.16
N LEU A 290 2.24 8.42 -12.44
CA LEU A 290 2.00 9.40 -13.49
C LEU A 290 0.62 10.07 -13.36
N LEU A 291 -0.40 9.30 -12.95
CA LEU A 291 -1.75 9.83 -12.74
C LEU A 291 -1.77 10.90 -11.62
N PHE A 292 -1.12 10.59 -10.48
CA PHE A 292 -1.02 11.54 -9.37
C PHE A 292 -0.08 12.73 -9.69
N ALA A 293 0.97 12.50 -10.48
CA ALA A 293 1.78 13.59 -11.01
C ALA A 293 0.96 14.53 -11.92
N ALA A 294 0.11 13.95 -12.78
CA ALA A 294 -0.78 14.74 -13.64
C ALA A 294 -1.82 15.53 -12.82
N LEU A 295 -2.36 14.97 -11.73
CA LEU A 295 -3.24 15.68 -10.80
C LEU A 295 -2.52 16.90 -10.20
N LEU A 296 -1.28 16.73 -9.73
CA LEU A 296 -0.50 17.83 -9.15
C LEU A 296 -0.14 18.88 -10.20
N LEU A 297 0.29 18.46 -11.38
CA LEU A 297 0.63 19.39 -12.46
C LEU A 297 -0.58 20.21 -12.90
N ASP A 298 -1.73 19.55 -13.07
CA ASP A 298 -2.97 20.23 -13.45
C ASP A 298 -3.45 21.18 -12.36
N HIS A 299 -3.33 20.78 -11.08
CA HIS A 299 -3.70 21.60 -9.93
C HIS A 299 -2.91 22.91 -9.84
N TYR A 300 -1.59 22.87 -10.04
CA TYR A 300 -0.74 24.05 -9.91
C TYR A 300 -0.53 24.84 -11.22
N LEU A 301 -0.62 24.18 -12.38
CA LEU A 301 -0.42 24.81 -13.67
C LEU A 301 -1.75 25.17 -14.36
N GLY A 302 -2.83 24.44 -14.08
CA GLY A 302 -4.14 24.66 -14.70
C GLY A 302 -4.67 26.09 -14.54
N PRO A 303 -4.53 26.74 -13.37
CA PRO A 303 -4.92 28.14 -13.19
C PRO A 303 -4.08 29.14 -13.99
N LEU A 304 -2.95 28.71 -14.55
CA LEU A 304 -2.03 29.54 -15.34
C LEU A 304 -2.24 29.36 -16.85
N LEU A 305 -2.98 28.33 -17.27
CA LEU A 305 -3.32 27.98 -18.65
C LEU A 305 -4.74 28.39 -18.99
#